data_b78cd927b9811a0e2fe4c853103e76dc
#
_entry.id   b78cd927b9811a0e2fe4c853103e76dc
#
_cell.length_a   1.000
_cell.length_b   1.000
_cell.length_c   1.000
_cell.angle_alpha   90.00
_cell.angle_beta   90.00
_cell.angle_gamma   90.00
#
_symmetry.space_group_name_H-M   'P 1'
#
loop_
_entity.id
_entity.type
_entity.pdbx_description
1 polymer ?
#
loop_
_entity_poly.entity_id
_entity_poly.type
_entity_poly.pdbx_seq_one_letter_code
_entity_poly.pdbx_strand_id
1 'polypeptide(L)'
;MKKLLGILVLGLLLSNSAFADKKFKDIKGFKKQSISMSEKKVNRIKQVKESDGFPVYEGNTSIQFIVKREDAGCSRGKTKDLQCDGKGNRSRQELHLGNMPLKNREHIYEYAIYFDENYESLEKGANVVLGQMHTGKSVKGCHSCCHFWLTDTIYKGEHHYSWSSKAAYSSEPVIIGKIEDLKGKWTHLKFHVLWKLDETGRFIIYKNNEVIADLKNIKTLADTCSSGYFKFGIYRHNTINYWTSDWESLQDQTVYYDSIVFRKPKKNEKLKNK
;
A
#
# COMPACT_ATOMS: atom_id res chain seq x y z
N MET A 1 47.47 -16.24 -45.32
CA MET A 1 47.42 -15.70 -43.95
C MET A 1 46.22 -14.76 -43.84
N LYS A 2 45.08 -15.25 -43.35
CA LYS A 2 43.88 -14.44 -43.15
C LYS A 2 43.74 -14.17 -41.64
N LYS A 3 43.84 -12.90 -41.23
CA LYS A 3 43.62 -12.45 -39.85
C LYS A 3 42.11 -12.39 -39.58
N LEU A 4 41.64 -13.23 -38.66
CA LEU A 4 40.30 -13.10 -38.09
C LEU A 4 40.32 -11.93 -37.09
N LEU A 5 39.52 -10.89 -37.39
CA LEU A 5 39.25 -9.82 -36.46
C LEU A 5 38.06 -10.26 -35.61
N GLY A 6 38.29 -10.63 -34.34
CA GLY A 6 37.26 -10.89 -33.38
C GLY A 6 36.67 -9.58 -32.84
N ILE A 7 35.42 -9.30 -33.22
CA ILE A 7 34.65 -8.19 -32.61
C ILE A 7 34.11 -8.65 -31.26
N LEU A 8 34.73 -8.13 -30.20
CA LEU A 8 34.24 -8.29 -28.85
C LEU A 8 33.06 -7.33 -28.64
N VAL A 9 31.84 -7.81 -28.76
CA VAL A 9 30.65 -7.04 -28.40
C VAL A 9 30.57 -7.04 -26.86
N LEU A 10 31.08 -5.99 -26.26
CA LEU A 10 30.90 -5.72 -24.84
C LEU A 10 29.47 -5.21 -24.64
N GLY A 11 28.56 -6.14 -24.36
CA GLY A 11 27.21 -5.79 -23.95
C GLY A 11 27.25 -5.06 -22.60
N LEU A 12 27.16 -3.74 -22.62
CA LEU A 12 26.86 -2.96 -21.42
C LEU A 12 25.42 -3.30 -20.98
N LEU A 13 25.31 -4.31 -20.15
CA LEU A 13 24.16 -4.46 -19.26
C LEU A 13 24.23 -3.32 -18.24
N LEU A 14 23.64 -2.19 -18.59
CA LEU A 14 23.26 -1.16 -17.61
C LEU A 14 22.15 -1.76 -16.76
N SER A 15 22.56 -2.57 -15.78
CA SER A 15 21.70 -2.92 -14.68
C SER A 15 21.38 -1.63 -13.93
N ASN A 16 20.12 -1.21 -13.96
CA ASN A 16 19.60 -0.17 -13.08
C ASN A 16 19.60 -0.64 -11.63
N SER A 17 20.76 -0.94 -11.07
CA SER A 17 20.96 -1.31 -9.67
C SER A 17 21.00 -0.07 -8.76
N ALA A 18 20.04 0.86 -8.92
CA ALA A 18 20.04 2.08 -8.13
C ALA A 18 19.39 1.94 -6.74
N PHE A 19 18.88 0.76 -6.37
CA PHE A 19 18.24 0.53 -5.07
C PHE A 19 18.89 -0.56 -4.20
N ALA A 20 19.98 -1.15 -4.65
CA ALA A 20 20.70 -2.14 -3.88
C ALA A 20 21.35 -1.49 -2.62
N ASP A 21 21.06 -2.06 -1.47
CA ASP A 21 21.79 -1.84 -0.20
C ASP A 21 21.55 -0.56 0.59
N LYS A 22 20.42 0.10 0.49
CA LYS A 22 20.11 1.20 1.41
C LYS A 22 19.45 0.68 2.69
N LYS A 23 20.06 0.99 3.84
CA LYS A 23 19.42 0.82 5.15
C LYS A 23 18.08 1.57 5.14
N PHE A 24 17.08 1.07 5.87
CA PHE A 24 15.74 1.65 5.97
C PHE A 24 15.71 3.19 6.12
N LYS A 25 16.75 3.80 6.72
CA LYS A 25 16.95 5.25 6.82
C LYS A 25 17.11 5.95 5.47
N ASP A 26 17.51 5.21 4.45
CA ASP A 26 17.92 5.73 3.14
C ASP A 26 16.84 5.63 2.07
N ILE A 27 15.62 5.14 2.40
CA ILE A 27 14.48 5.21 1.49
C ILE A 27 14.03 6.67 1.45
N LYS A 28 14.69 7.43 0.58
CA LYS A 28 14.50 8.86 0.41
C LYS A 28 13.03 9.18 0.14
N GLY A 29 12.43 10.02 0.96
CA GLY A 29 11.07 10.49 0.79
C GLY A 29 10.00 9.75 1.60
N PHE A 30 10.33 8.62 2.25
CA PHE A 30 9.36 7.89 3.08
C PHE A 30 9.49 8.23 4.56
N LYS A 31 8.35 8.37 5.21
CA LYS A 31 8.22 8.53 6.67
C LYS A 31 7.52 7.33 7.25
N LYS A 32 8.02 6.88 8.40
CA LYS A 32 7.45 5.75 9.12
C LYS A 32 6.27 6.17 9.99
N GLN A 33 5.22 5.35 10.01
CA GLN A 33 4.13 5.43 10.95
C GLN A 33 3.89 4.05 11.58
N SER A 34 4.08 3.95 12.89
CA SER A 34 3.81 2.75 13.66
C SER A 34 2.84 3.08 14.79
N ILE A 35 1.94 2.17 15.07
CA ILE A 35 1.13 2.12 16.29
C ILE A 35 1.23 0.70 16.82
N SER A 36 1.69 0.56 18.04
CA SER A 36 1.79 -0.72 18.74
C SER A 36 1.47 -0.51 20.20
N MET A 37 0.90 -1.51 20.86
CA MET A 37 0.63 -1.51 22.31
C MET A 37 1.88 -1.63 23.15
N SER A 38 2.95 -2.22 22.62
CA SER A 38 4.15 -2.31 23.41
C SER A 38 4.67 -0.90 23.69
N GLU A 39 4.95 -0.59 24.94
CA GLU A 39 5.56 0.67 25.39
C GLU A 39 6.88 0.95 24.65
N LYS A 40 7.48 -0.09 24.12
CA LYS A 40 8.62 -0.01 23.22
C LYS A 40 8.09 0.18 21.79
N LYS A 41 8.41 1.29 21.16
CA LYS A 41 8.17 1.55 19.72
C LYS A 41 8.78 0.43 18.89
N VAL A 42 8.09 -0.68 18.72
CA VAL A 42 8.57 -1.84 18.00
C VAL A 42 8.63 -1.48 16.53
N ASN A 43 9.83 -1.54 15.96
CA ASN A 43 10.01 -1.41 14.53
C ASN A 43 9.94 -2.79 13.88
N ARG A 44 8.83 -3.06 13.20
CA ARG A 44 8.61 -4.28 12.44
C ARG A 44 8.60 -4.04 10.93
N ILE A 45 9.22 -2.96 10.49
CA ILE A 45 9.47 -2.67 9.09
C ILE A 45 10.96 -2.88 8.85
N LYS A 46 11.31 -3.78 7.94
CA LYS A 46 12.70 -4.16 7.68
C LYS A 46 12.95 -4.19 6.16
N GLN A 47 14.11 -3.74 5.74
CA GLN A 47 14.64 -4.14 4.45
C GLN A 47 15.21 -5.55 4.59
N VAL A 48 14.80 -6.44 3.69
CA VAL A 48 15.21 -7.85 3.67
C VAL A 48 15.86 -8.17 2.33
N LYS A 49 16.65 -9.25 2.27
CA LYS A 49 17.43 -9.62 1.10
C LYS A 49 17.01 -10.98 0.55
N GLU A 50 17.11 -11.15 -0.76
CA GLU A 50 16.93 -12.42 -1.43
C GLU A 50 17.95 -13.47 -0.95
N SER A 51 19.21 -13.04 -0.72
CA SER A 51 20.26 -13.90 -0.17
C SER A 51 19.94 -14.52 1.19
N ASP A 52 19.03 -13.92 1.93
CA ASP A 52 18.59 -14.38 3.25
C ASP A 52 17.29 -15.22 3.17
N GLY A 53 16.86 -15.58 1.94
CA GLY A 53 15.66 -16.41 1.69
C GLY A 53 14.35 -15.61 1.67
N PHE A 54 14.38 -14.27 1.64
CA PHE A 54 13.15 -13.47 1.58
C PHE A 54 12.69 -13.23 0.13
N PRO A 55 11.36 -13.07 -0.10
CA PRO A 55 10.85 -12.76 -1.42
C PRO A 55 11.29 -11.36 -1.87
N VAL A 56 11.79 -11.28 -3.10
CA VAL A 56 12.19 -10.05 -3.78
C VAL A 56 11.58 -10.04 -5.18
N TYR A 57 11.03 -8.91 -5.62
CA TYR A 57 10.41 -8.76 -6.93
C TYR A 57 11.42 -8.27 -7.97
N GLU A 58 12.24 -7.28 -7.59
CA GLU A 58 13.24 -6.69 -8.47
C GLU A 58 14.51 -6.33 -7.68
N GLY A 59 15.68 -6.56 -8.29
CA GLY A 59 16.96 -6.35 -7.62
C GLY A 59 17.27 -7.44 -6.61
N ASN A 60 17.70 -7.08 -5.39
CA ASN A 60 18.13 -8.04 -4.37
C ASN A 60 17.52 -7.76 -2.98
N THR A 61 16.61 -6.79 -2.86
CA THR A 61 15.99 -6.42 -1.58
C THR A 61 14.52 -6.06 -1.75
N SER A 62 13.72 -6.34 -0.74
CA SER A 62 12.35 -5.88 -0.59
C SER A 62 12.12 -5.28 0.81
N ILE A 63 10.93 -4.76 1.08
CA ILE A 63 10.56 -4.21 2.39
C ILE A 63 9.51 -5.12 3.02
N GLN A 64 9.86 -5.72 4.14
CA GLN A 64 8.97 -6.53 4.97
C GLN A 64 8.22 -5.65 5.97
N PHE A 65 6.92 -5.88 6.08
CA PHE A 65 6.05 -5.31 7.10
C PHE A 65 5.44 -6.44 7.91
N ILE A 66 5.56 -6.39 9.23
CA ILE A 66 4.97 -7.35 10.15
C ILE A 66 4.09 -6.60 11.14
N VAL A 67 2.87 -7.08 11.34
CA VAL A 67 2.03 -6.69 12.48
C VAL A 67 1.69 -7.95 13.25
N LYS A 68 2.12 -8.02 14.50
CA LYS A 68 1.87 -9.15 15.37
C LYS A 68 0.58 -8.98 16.17
N ARG A 69 0.09 -10.08 16.74
CA ARG A 69 -1.05 -10.07 17.64
C ARG A 69 -0.83 -9.09 18.80
N GLU A 70 0.31 -9.15 19.46
CA GLU A 70 0.66 -8.27 20.56
C GLU A 70 0.84 -6.78 20.18
N ASP A 71 0.89 -6.46 18.90
CA ASP A 71 0.93 -5.07 18.43
C ASP A 71 -0.46 -4.43 18.37
N ALA A 72 -1.52 -5.22 18.49
CA ALA A 72 -2.87 -4.69 18.55
C ALA A 72 -3.03 -3.83 19.79
N GLY A 73 -3.39 -2.58 19.64
CA GLY A 73 -3.35 -1.64 20.74
C GLY A 73 -4.23 -0.43 20.61
N CYS A 74 -4.36 0.23 21.73
CA CYS A 74 -5.01 1.51 21.82
C CYS A 74 -4.12 2.61 21.24
N SER A 75 -4.71 3.60 20.62
CA SER A 75 -4.00 4.64 19.88
C SER A 75 -3.09 5.53 20.76
N ARG A 76 -3.07 5.38 22.08
CA ARG A 76 -2.31 6.27 22.98
C ARG A 76 -1.70 5.61 24.21
N GLY A 77 -1.45 4.32 24.23
CA GLY A 77 -0.56 3.67 25.22
C GLY A 77 -0.79 4.00 26.70
N LYS A 78 -2.01 4.35 27.12
CA LYS A 78 -2.30 4.79 28.48
C LYS A 78 -3.20 3.85 29.27
N THR A 79 -3.53 2.70 28.74
CA THR A 79 -4.34 1.77 29.53
C THR A 79 -3.46 0.68 30.08
N LYS A 80 -3.29 0.68 31.39
CA LYS A 80 -2.76 -0.43 32.15
C LYS A 80 -3.65 -1.67 32.06
N ASP A 81 -4.88 -1.48 31.61
CA ASP A 81 -5.87 -2.52 31.37
C ASP A 81 -6.10 -2.66 29.88
N LEU A 82 -6.31 -3.87 29.43
CA LEU A 82 -6.60 -4.27 28.05
C LEU A 82 -7.90 -3.62 27.48
N GLN A 83 -8.53 -2.73 28.22
CA GLN A 83 -9.72 -2.01 27.82
C GLN A 83 -9.34 -0.74 27.07
N CYS A 84 -9.30 -0.84 25.77
CA CYS A 84 -9.29 0.33 24.92
C CYS A 84 -10.62 1.08 25.04
N ASP A 85 -10.57 2.36 25.28
CA ASP A 85 -11.71 3.28 25.37
C ASP A 85 -12.47 3.49 24.04
N GLY A 86 -12.63 2.42 23.25
CA GLY A 86 -13.36 2.43 21.96
C GLY A 86 -12.71 3.20 20.81
N LYS A 87 -11.61 3.92 21.05
CA LYS A 87 -10.94 4.71 20.00
C LYS A 87 -9.60 4.14 19.55
N GLY A 88 -9.17 2.99 20.07
CA GLY A 88 -7.78 2.62 20.01
C GLY A 88 -7.42 1.23 19.51
N ASN A 89 -8.35 0.43 19.13
CA ASN A 89 -8.16 -0.93 18.63
C ASN A 89 -7.52 -0.98 17.25
N ARG A 90 -6.30 -0.48 17.15
CA ARG A 90 -5.56 -0.34 15.90
C ARG A 90 -4.15 -0.84 16.09
N SER A 91 -3.61 -1.47 15.06
CA SER A 91 -2.17 -1.68 14.96
C SER A 91 -1.69 -1.35 13.56
N ARG A 92 -0.49 -0.78 13.44
CA ARG A 92 -0.01 -0.38 12.13
C ARG A 92 1.50 -0.39 12.05
N GLN A 93 1.96 -0.83 10.88
CA GLN A 93 3.30 -0.67 10.40
C GLN A 93 3.19 -0.16 8.96
N GLU A 94 3.33 1.14 8.74
CA GLU A 94 3.18 1.77 7.45
C GLU A 94 4.36 2.71 7.16
N LEU A 95 4.69 2.83 5.89
CA LEU A 95 5.49 3.91 5.33
C LEU A 95 4.58 4.88 4.59
N HIS A 96 4.97 6.14 4.51
CA HIS A 96 4.25 7.11 3.72
C HIS A 96 5.15 8.14 3.07
N LEU A 97 4.72 8.60 1.92
CA LEU A 97 5.26 9.78 1.25
C LEU A 97 4.84 11.06 1.99
N GLY A 98 5.58 12.11 1.81
CA GLY A 98 5.18 13.43 2.26
C GLY A 98 3.88 13.89 1.60
N ASN A 99 3.20 14.83 2.24
CA ASN A 99 1.99 15.44 1.69
C ASN A 99 2.30 16.18 0.38
N MET A 100 1.43 15.99 -0.62
CA MET A 100 1.58 16.59 -1.94
C MET A 100 0.26 17.17 -2.43
N PRO A 101 0.31 18.22 -3.27
CA PRO A 101 -0.87 18.76 -3.92
C PRO A 101 -1.35 17.76 -5.01
N LEU A 102 -2.66 17.47 -5.01
CA LEU A 102 -3.28 16.52 -5.92
C LEU A 102 -4.20 17.22 -6.94
N LYS A 103 -4.99 18.21 -6.53
CA LYS A 103 -6.03 18.85 -7.36
C LYS A 103 -5.50 19.27 -8.74
N ASN A 104 -6.19 18.83 -9.79
CA ASN A 104 -5.86 19.07 -11.20
C ASN A 104 -4.47 18.55 -11.62
N ARG A 105 -3.97 17.52 -10.91
CA ARG A 105 -2.69 16.88 -11.21
C ARG A 105 -2.90 15.43 -11.60
N GLU A 106 -1.90 14.91 -12.27
CA GLU A 106 -1.86 13.52 -12.70
C GLU A 106 -0.65 12.84 -12.10
N HIS A 107 -0.87 11.65 -11.53
CA HIS A 107 0.17 10.87 -10.88
C HIS A 107 0.08 9.39 -11.23
N ILE A 108 1.22 8.74 -11.21
CA ILE A 108 1.38 7.29 -11.30
C ILE A 108 1.96 6.80 -9.98
N TYR A 109 1.33 5.78 -9.41
CA TYR A 109 1.76 5.03 -8.23
C TYR A 109 1.96 3.59 -8.66
N GLU A 110 3.09 3.02 -8.35
CA GLU A 110 3.39 1.63 -8.69
C GLU A 110 4.05 0.96 -7.48
N TYR A 111 3.76 -0.30 -7.27
CA TYR A 111 4.48 -1.19 -6.35
C TYR A 111 4.13 -2.64 -6.64
N ALA A 112 5.03 -3.53 -6.27
CA ALA A 112 4.72 -4.93 -6.14
C ALA A 112 4.41 -5.26 -4.67
N ILE A 113 3.40 -6.09 -4.42
CA ILE A 113 3.03 -6.61 -3.11
C ILE A 113 3.09 -8.14 -3.13
N TYR A 114 3.60 -8.72 -2.04
CA TYR A 114 3.61 -10.15 -1.81
C TYR A 114 2.98 -10.44 -0.45
N PHE A 115 1.94 -11.23 -0.43
CA PHE A 115 1.35 -11.76 0.78
C PHE A 115 2.15 -12.98 1.20
N ASP A 116 2.64 -13.00 2.45
CA ASP A 116 3.30 -14.19 2.99
C ASP A 116 2.40 -15.42 2.84
N GLU A 117 2.98 -16.60 2.65
CA GLU A 117 2.21 -17.84 2.49
C GLU A 117 1.33 -18.12 3.71
N ASN A 118 1.77 -17.68 4.88
CA ASN A 118 1.03 -17.77 6.15
C ASN A 118 0.18 -16.53 6.45
N TYR A 119 -0.04 -15.65 5.48
CA TYR A 119 -0.92 -14.50 5.70
C TYR A 119 -2.34 -14.96 5.92
N GLU A 120 -2.94 -14.52 7.01
CA GLU A 120 -4.34 -14.77 7.32
C GLU A 120 -5.12 -13.46 7.37
N SER A 121 -6.25 -13.48 6.69
CA SER A 121 -7.21 -12.37 6.70
C SER A 121 -7.90 -12.26 8.06
N LEU A 122 -8.35 -11.06 8.40
CA LEU A 122 -9.05 -10.83 9.66
C LEU A 122 -10.56 -10.93 9.48
N GLU A 123 -11.17 -11.72 10.32
CA GLU A 123 -12.62 -11.87 10.46
C GLU A 123 -13.22 -10.80 11.42
N LYS A 124 -14.46 -10.99 11.84
CA LYS A 124 -15.12 -10.25 12.94
C LYS A 124 -15.22 -8.74 12.74
N GLY A 125 -15.35 -8.30 11.47
CA GLY A 125 -15.52 -6.89 11.13
C GLY A 125 -14.26 -6.04 11.26
N ALA A 126 -13.10 -6.67 11.46
CA ALA A 126 -11.82 -5.99 11.34
C ALA A 126 -11.49 -5.72 9.87
N ASN A 127 -10.72 -4.66 9.62
CA ASN A 127 -10.28 -4.30 8.29
C ASN A 127 -8.76 -4.21 8.26
N VAL A 128 -8.15 -4.73 7.21
CA VAL A 128 -6.71 -4.59 6.96
C VAL A 128 -6.49 -3.67 5.76
N VAL A 129 -5.94 -2.49 6.01
CA VAL A 129 -5.55 -1.55 4.96
C VAL A 129 -4.11 -1.81 4.60
N LEU A 130 -3.87 -2.09 3.33
CA LEU A 130 -2.57 -2.42 2.77
C LEU A 130 -1.99 -1.27 1.92
N GLY A 131 -2.84 -0.34 1.51
CA GLY A 131 -2.45 0.89 0.85
C GLY A 131 -3.56 1.93 0.94
N GLN A 132 -3.20 3.21 1.01
CA GLN A 132 -4.20 4.27 1.08
C GLN A 132 -3.64 5.60 0.59
N MET A 133 -4.46 6.35 -0.11
CA MET A 133 -4.21 7.76 -0.34
C MET A 133 -4.90 8.56 0.76
N HIS A 134 -4.17 8.84 1.81
CA HIS A 134 -4.67 9.63 2.93
C HIS A 134 -4.80 11.09 2.52
N THR A 135 -5.88 11.77 2.94
CA THR A 135 -6.01 13.22 2.72
C THR A 135 -4.90 13.97 3.46
N GLY A 136 -4.47 15.07 2.89
CA GLY A 136 -3.49 15.95 3.52
C GLY A 136 -4.06 16.68 4.75
N LYS A 137 -3.30 17.61 5.29
CA LYS A 137 -3.77 18.46 6.39
C LYS A 137 -5.06 19.16 5.99
N SER A 138 -5.97 19.23 6.94
CA SER A 138 -7.32 19.79 6.76
C SER A 138 -7.32 21.17 6.11
N VAL A 139 -7.87 21.21 4.92
CA VAL A 139 -8.40 22.42 4.31
C VAL A 139 -9.85 22.53 4.78
N LYS A 140 -10.40 23.72 4.90
CA LYS A 140 -11.82 23.93 5.25
C LYS A 140 -12.70 23.06 4.36
N GLY A 141 -13.54 22.23 4.96
CA GLY A 141 -14.42 21.29 4.27
C GLY A 141 -13.80 19.94 3.88
N CYS A 142 -12.53 19.67 4.20
CA CYS A 142 -11.91 18.37 4.02
C CYS A 142 -12.06 17.54 5.31
N HIS A 143 -13.08 16.69 5.37
CA HIS A 143 -13.39 15.85 6.53
C HIS A 143 -13.09 14.38 6.33
N SER A 144 -12.84 13.96 5.08
CA SER A 144 -12.51 12.59 4.75
C SER A 144 -11.10 12.23 5.19
N CYS A 145 -10.92 10.99 5.70
CA CYS A 145 -9.58 10.50 6.03
C CYS A 145 -8.76 10.18 4.78
N CYS A 146 -9.41 9.70 3.74
CA CYS A 146 -8.73 9.11 2.59
C CYS A 146 -9.47 9.37 1.28
N HIS A 147 -8.73 9.44 0.18
CA HIS A 147 -9.29 9.50 -1.17
C HIS A 147 -9.65 8.10 -1.67
N PHE A 148 -8.77 7.11 -1.40
CA PHE A 148 -9.02 5.70 -1.69
C PHE A 148 -8.28 4.79 -0.70
N TRP A 149 -8.67 3.52 -0.66
CA TRP A 149 -8.05 2.45 0.11
C TRP A 149 -7.78 1.22 -0.76
N LEU A 150 -6.79 0.48 -0.34
CA LEU A 150 -6.49 -0.88 -0.79
C LEU A 150 -6.58 -1.76 0.45
N THR A 151 -7.53 -2.66 0.47
CA THR A 151 -7.90 -3.41 1.67
C THR A 151 -8.02 -4.91 1.39
N ASP A 152 -7.65 -5.71 2.38
CA ASP A 152 -8.19 -7.04 2.53
C ASP A 152 -9.59 -6.89 3.12
N THR A 153 -10.60 -7.30 2.38
CA THR A 153 -12.02 -7.17 2.73
C THR A 153 -12.83 -8.37 2.29
N ILE A 154 -13.92 -8.64 3.01
CA ILE A 154 -14.87 -9.67 2.61
C ILE A 154 -15.77 -9.14 1.48
N TYR A 155 -15.78 -9.84 0.37
CA TYR A 155 -16.66 -9.61 -0.76
C TYR A 155 -17.28 -10.92 -1.22
N LYS A 156 -18.60 -11.02 -1.23
CA LYS A 156 -19.36 -12.26 -1.55
C LYS A 156 -18.91 -13.48 -0.73
N GLY A 157 -18.60 -13.26 0.55
CA GLY A 157 -18.24 -14.32 1.49
C GLY A 157 -16.78 -14.77 1.48
N GLU A 158 -15.92 -14.16 0.66
CA GLU A 158 -14.51 -14.49 0.57
C GLU A 158 -13.64 -13.25 0.77
N HIS A 159 -12.42 -13.45 1.25
CA HIS A 159 -11.43 -12.37 1.42
C HIS A 159 -10.76 -12.00 0.10
N HIS A 160 -10.81 -10.71 -0.22
CA HIS A 160 -10.25 -10.15 -1.43
C HIS A 160 -9.36 -8.95 -1.15
N TYR A 161 -8.24 -8.87 -1.85
CA TYR A 161 -7.53 -7.63 -2.01
C TYR A 161 -8.30 -6.75 -2.98
N SER A 162 -8.71 -5.59 -2.53
CA SER A 162 -9.62 -4.71 -3.28
C SER A 162 -9.23 -3.25 -3.18
N TRP A 163 -9.62 -2.49 -4.19
CA TRP A 163 -9.59 -1.03 -4.17
C TRP A 163 -10.99 -0.46 -3.98
N SER A 164 -11.11 0.55 -3.14
CA SER A 164 -12.32 1.32 -2.96
C SER A 164 -12.02 2.80 -2.78
N SER A 165 -12.95 3.67 -3.18
CA SER A 165 -12.82 5.11 -3.07
C SER A 165 -14.07 5.75 -2.47
N LYS A 166 -13.84 6.64 -1.52
CA LYS A 166 -14.92 7.46 -0.99
C LYS A 166 -15.38 8.54 -1.96
N ALA A 167 -14.49 8.98 -2.83
CA ALA A 167 -14.79 10.02 -3.82
C ALA A 167 -15.59 9.50 -5.00
N ALA A 168 -15.26 8.29 -5.49
CA ALA A 168 -15.88 7.71 -6.68
C ALA A 168 -17.28 7.17 -6.43
N TYR A 169 -17.77 7.10 -5.19
CA TYR A 169 -19.09 6.56 -4.80
C TYR A 169 -19.51 5.28 -5.54
N SER A 170 -18.55 4.41 -5.88
CA SER A 170 -18.91 3.09 -6.36
C SER A 170 -19.34 2.26 -5.15
N SER A 171 -20.54 1.71 -5.18
CA SER A 171 -21.04 0.79 -4.15
C SER A 171 -20.24 -0.49 -4.09
N GLU A 172 -19.55 -0.81 -5.17
CA GLU A 172 -18.78 -2.05 -5.32
C GLU A 172 -17.26 -1.75 -5.38
N PRO A 173 -16.45 -2.52 -4.65
CA PRO A 173 -14.99 -2.42 -4.74
C PRO A 173 -14.49 -2.98 -6.08
N VAL A 174 -13.37 -2.44 -6.57
CA VAL A 174 -12.63 -3.09 -7.65
C VAL A 174 -11.81 -4.24 -7.06
N ILE A 175 -12.16 -5.46 -7.44
CA ILE A 175 -11.47 -6.66 -6.95
C ILE A 175 -10.14 -6.85 -7.70
N ILE A 176 -9.04 -6.91 -6.95
CA ILE A 176 -7.70 -7.17 -7.48
C ILE A 176 -7.45 -8.68 -7.54
N GLY A 177 -7.91 -9.40 -6.52
CA GLY A 177 -7.84 -10.87 -6.46
C GLY A 177 -8.25 -11.41 -5.10
N LYS A 178 -8.55 -12.70 -5.03
CA LYS A 178 -8.76 -13.38 -3.75
C LYS A 178 -7.43 -13.43 -3.00
N ILE A 179 -7.44 -13.22 -1.69
CA ILE A 179 -6.22 -13.24 -0.86
C ILE A 179 -5.51 -14.59 -1.02
N GLU A 180 -6.24 -15.71 -0.96
CA GLU A 180 -5.67 -17.04 -1.10
C GLU A 180 -4.91 -17.23 -2.42
N ASP A 181 -5.40 -16.66 -3.52
CA ASP A 181 -4.75 -16.76 -4.84
C ASP A 181 -3.51 -15.86 -4.95
N LEU A 182 -3.37 -14.88 -4.05
CA LEU A 182 -2.28 -13.91 -4.04
C LEU A 182 -1.14 -14.30 -3.09
N LYS A 183 -1.37 -15.20 -2.14
CA LYS A 183 -0.35 -15.70 -1.21
C LYS A 183 0.80 -16.37 -1.97
N GLY A 184 2.02 -16.17 -1.49
CA GLY A 184 3.22 -16.76 -2.08
C GLY A 184 3.58 -16.23 -3.47
N LYS A 185 2.94 -15.15 -3.93
CA LYS A 185 3.14 -14.60 -5.27
C LYS A 185 3.25 -13.08 -5.25
N TRP A 186 4.12 -12.55 -6.08
CA TRP A 186 4.17 -11.13 -6.33
C TRP A 186 3.01 -10.67 -7.20
N THR A 187 2.37 -9.60 -6.81
CA THR A 187 1.35 -8.90 -7.59
C THR A 187 1.82 -7.47 -7.83
N HIS A 188 2.09 -7.11 -9.07
CA HIS A 188 2.44 -5.75 -9.43
C HIS A 188 1.19 -4.92 -9.68
N LEU A 189 1.08 -3.78 -9.02
CA LEU A 189 -0.02 -2.83 -9.16
C LEU A 189 0.49 -1.49 -9.67
N LYS A 190 -0.24 -0.92 -10.62
CA LYS A 190 -0.05 0.45 -11.07
C LYS A 190 -1.38 1.19 -11.05
N PHE A 191 -1.37 2.37 -10.49
CA PHE A 191 -2.50 3.29 -10.44
C PHE A 191 -2.14 4.54 -11.21
N HIS A 192 -2.95 4.88 -12.21
CA HIS A 192 -2.78 6.10 -12.97
C HIS A 192 -4.00 7.00 -12.73
N VAL A 193 -3.80 8.15 -12.10
CA VAL A 193 -4.87 8.96 -11.53
C VAL A 193 -4.79 10.40 -12.03
N LEU A 194 -5.90 10.87 -12.61
CA LEU A 194 -6.17 12.29 -12.83
C LEU A 194 -7.05 12.80 -11.69
N TRP A 195 -6.45 13.61 -10.81
CA TRP A 195 -7.08 14.09 -9.59
C TRP A 195 -8.01 15.26 -9.81
N LYS A 196 -9.32 15.06 -9.57
CA LYS A 196 -10.38 16.06 -9.76
C LYS A 196 -11.35 16.08 -8.59
N LEU A 197 -11.89 17.27 -8.31
CA LEU A 197 -12.98 17.49 -7.35
C LEU A 197 -14.37 17.32 -8.01
N ASP A 198 -14.42 17.28 -9.30
CA ASP A 198 -15.58 17.07 -10.14
C ASP A 198 -15.49 15.73 -10.90
N GLU A 199 -16.50 15.43 -11.69
CA GLU A 199 -16.61 14.19 -12.45
C GLU A 199 -15.75 14.17 -13.74
N THR A 200 -14.73 15.01 -13.87
CA THR A 200 -13.77 14.99 -14.98
C THR A 200 -12.52 14.19 -14.67
N GLY A 201 -12.47 13.54 -13.50
CA GLY A 201 -11.36 12.70 -13.09
C GLY A 201 -11.37 11.33 -13.76
N ARG A 202 -10.25 10.65 -13.64
CA ARG A 202 -10.06 9.29 -14.15
C ARG A 202 -9.14 8.51 -13.23
N PHE A 203 -9.43 7.24 -13.01
CA PHE A 203 -8.63 6.33 -12.21
C PHE A 203 -8.47 5.01 -12.95
N ILE A 204 -7.26 4.67 -13.35
CA ILE A 204 -6.96 3.41 -14.02
C ILE A 204 -6.15 2.53 -13.07
N ILE A 205 -6.58 1.29 -12.92
CA ILE A 205 -5.94 0.27 -12.11
C ILE A 205 -5.39 -0.81 -13.02
N TYR A 206 -4.11 -1.10 -12.87
CA TYR A 206 -3.44 -2.19 -13.56
C TYR A 206 -2.99 -3.23 -12.54
N LYS A 207 -3.14 -4.50 -12.89
CA LYS A 207 -2.57 -5.65 -12.21
C LYS A 207 -1.67 -6.40 -13.18
N ASN A 208 -0.41 -6.59 -12.85
CA ASN A 208 0.58 -7.27 -13.69
C ASN A 208 0.61 -6.74 -15.13
N ASN A 209 0.56 -5.39 -15.28
CA ASN A 209 0.47 -4.63 -16.53
C ASN A 209 -0.85 -4.73 -17.32
N GLU A 210 -1.82 -5.49 -16.88
CA GLU A 210 -3.16 -5.55 -17.47
C GLU A 210 -4.09 -4.55 -16.80
N VAL A 211 -4.93 -3.87 -17.59
CA VAL A 211 -5.96 -2.97 -17.05
C VAL A 211 -7.09 -3.81 -16.46
N ILE A 212 -7.31 -3.69 -15.15
CA ILE A 212 -8.43 -4.35 -14.47
C ILE A 212 -9.59 -3.39 -14.19
N ALA A 213 -9.34 -2.08 -14.21
CA ALA A 213 -10.39 -1.06 -14.13
C ALA A 213 -9.92 0.24 -14.83
N ASP A 214 -10.84 0.90 -15.52
CA ASP A 214 -10.69 2.23 -16.11
C ASP A 214 -11.93 3.07 -15.79
N LEU A 215 -11.88 3.75 -14.66
CA LEU A 215 -12.95 4.55 -14.12
C LEU A 215 -12.87 5.96 -14.67
N LYS A 216 -13.73 6.29 -15.62
CA LYS A 216 -13.82 7.59 -16.29
C LYS A 216 -14.95 8.42 -15.72
N ASN A 217 -14.84 9.73 -15.87
CA ASN A 217 -15.88 10.69 -15.47
C ASN A 217 -16.28 10.52 -14.01
N ILE A 218 -15.27 10.38 -13.14
CA ILE A 218 -15.48 10.22 -11.71
C ILE A 218 -14.79 11.32 -10.91
N LYS A 219 -15.33 11.61 -9.76
CA LYS A 219 -14.65 12.38 -8.73
C LYS A 219 -13.54 11.53 -8.10
N THR A 220 -12.31 12.00 -8.11
CA THR A 220 -11.15 11.26 -7.57
C THR A 220 -10.62 11.83 -6.25
N LEU A 221 -11.03 13.04 -5.89
CA LEU A 221 -10.71 13.69 -4.63
C LEU A 221 -11.93 13.66 -3.69
N ALA A 222 -11.72 13.21 -2.46
CA ALA A 222 -12.76 13.18 -1.45
C ALA A 222 -13.03 14.59 -0.90
N ASP A 223 -14.30 14.93 -0.72
CA ASP A 223 -14.77 16.24 -0.24
C ASP A 223 -14.10 17.41 -0.99
N THR A 224 -13.60 18.41 -0.26
CA THR A 224 -12.80 19.53 -0.78
C THR A 224 -11.30 19.29 -0.64
N CYS A 225 -10.88 18.06 -0.32
CA CYS A 225 -9.49 17.72 -0.06
C CYS A 225 -8.65 17.83 -1.33
N SER A 226 -7.72 18.77 -1.38
CA SER A 226 -6.90 19.06 -2.57
C SER A 226 -5.49 18.50 -2.51
N SER A 227 -5.14 17.85 -1.41
CA SER A 227 -3.82 17.27 -1.17
C SER A 227 -3.91 15.91 -0.47
N GLY A 228 -2.86 15.13 -0.55
CA GLY A 228 -2.79 13.83 0.09
C GLY A 228 -1.38 13.27 0.13
N TYR A 229 -1.25 12.13 0.78
CA TYR A 229 -0.03 11.34 0.82
C TYR A 229 -0.33 9.85 0.78
N PHE A 230 0.44 9.15 -0.03
CA PHE A 230 0.29 7.72 -0.19
C PHE A 230 0.96 6.97 0.96
N LYS A 231 0.26 6.00 1.52
CA LYS A 231 0.75 5.06 2.53
C LYS A 231 0.67 3.64 2.02
N PHE A 232 1.58 2.81 2.47
CA PHE A 232 1.59 1.37 2.22
C PHE A 232 2.20 0.63 3.41
N GLY A 233 1.89 -0.65 3.54
CA GLY A 233 2.24 -1.49 4.68
C GLY A 233 1.01 -2.20 5.22
N ILE A 234 0.95 -2.45 6.52
CA ILE A 234 -0.18 -3.08 7.19
C ILE A 234 -0.78 -2.12 8.20
N TYR A 235 -2.07 -1.85 8.09
CA TYR A 235 -2.85 -1.14 9.08
C TYR A 235 -4.12 -1.92 9.42
N ARG A 236 -4.14 -2.55 10.56
CA ARG A 236 -5.34 -3.18 11.14
C ARG A 236 -6.21 -2.11 11.77
N HIS A 237 -7.46 -2.13 11.44
CA HIS A 237 -8.46 -1.22 11.98
C HIS A 237 -9.65 -2.02 12.52
N ASN A 238 -10.23 -1.56 13.63
CA ASN A 238 -11.43 -2.16 14.21
C ASN A 238 -11.25 -3.60 14.71
N THR A 239 -10.16 -3.85 15.44
CA THR A 239 -9.86 -5.17 16.03
C THR A 239 -10.52 -5.42 17.38
N ILE A 240 -11.50 -4.58 17.77
CA ILE A 240 -12.15 -4.63 19.10
C ILE A 240 -12.75 -5.99 19.43
N ASN A 241 -13.37 -6.64 18.43
CA ASN A 241 -14.03 -7.93 18.63
C ASN A 241 -13.05 -9.06 18.98
N TYR A 242 -11.79 -8.95 18.55
CA TYR A 242 -10.73 -9.87 18.95
C TYR A 242 -10.33 -9.66 20.42
N TRP A 243 -10.27 -8.39 20.86
CA TRP A 243 -9.91 -8.05 22.22
C TRP A 243 -10.90 -8.52 23.27
N THR A 244 -12.17 -8.45 22.92
CA THR A 244 -13.24 -8.71 23.89
C THR A 244 -13.67 -10.17 23.94
N SER A 245 -13.42 -10.93 22.88
CA SER A 245 -14.01 -12.28 22.80
C SER A 245 -13.08 -13.36 22.27
N ASP A 246 -11.97 -13.01 21.59
CA ASP A 246 -11.19 -14.02 20.89
C ASP A 246 -9.77 -13.53 20.53
N TRP A 247 -9.05 -13.09 21.55
CA TRP A 247 -7.69 -12.59 21.39
C TRP A 247 -6.75 -13.60 20.71
N GLU A 248 -6.90 -14.89 21.05
CA GLU A 248 -6.03 -15.94 20.55
C GLU A 248 -6.17 -16.17 19.03
N SER A 249 -7.32 -15.81 18.46
CA SER A 249 -7.56 -15.93 17.02
C SER A 249 -7.01 -14.77 16.19
N LEU A 250 -6.53 -13.69 16.83
CA LEU A 250 -5.89 -12.59 16.10
C LEU A 250 -4.51 -13.01 15.62
N GLN A 251 -4.36 -13.25 14.33
CA GLN A 251 -3.13 -13.76 13.73
C GLN A 251 -2.07 -12.67 13.50
N ASP A 252 -0.82 -13.08 13.41
CA ASP A 252 0.25 -12.25 12.87
C ASP A 252 0.05 -12.08 11.36
N GLN A 253 0.39 -10.92 10.82
CA GLN A 253 0.32 -10.68 9.39
C GLN A 253 1.65 -10.15 8.86
N THR A 254 2.08 -10.71 7.75
CA THR A 254 3.30 -10.28 7.05
C THR A 254 3.00 -10.04 5.58
N VAL A 255 3.48 -8.91 5.07
CA VAL A 255 3.50 -8.59 3.64
C VAL A 255 4.84 -7.99 3.25
N TYR A 256 5.18 -8.10 1.97
CA TYR A 256 6.38 -7.49 1.41
C TYR A 256 6.00 -6.52 0.31
N TYR A 257 6.76 -5.44 0.18
CA TYR A 257 6.62 -4.46 -0.88
C TYR A 257 7.95 -4.27 -1.59
N ASP A 258 7.86 -4.05 -2.90
CA ASP A 258 9.01 -3.83 -3.75
C ASP A 258 8.65 -2.93 -4.93
N SER A 259 9.64 -2.46 -5.71
CA SER A 259 9.48 -1.64 -6.92
C SER A 259 8.53 -0.44 -6.73
N ILE A 260 8.70 0.25 -5.60
CA ILE A 260 7.81 1.34 -5.20
C ILE A 260 8.17 2.60 -5.98
N VAL A 261 7.27 3.01 -6.88
CA VAL A 261 7.41 4.18 -7.73
C VAL A 261 6.29 5.17 -7.47
N PHE A 262 6.67 6.42 -7.34
CA PHE A 262 5.75 7.54 -7.25
C PHE A 262 6.25 8.67 -8.14
N ARG A 263 5.49 8.99 -9.19
CA ARG A 263 5.92 9.97 -10.19
C ARG A 263 4.78 10.65 -10.91
N LYS A 264 5.10 11.73 -11.60
CA LYS A 264 4.23 12.28 -12.64
C LYS A 264 4.35 11.43 -13.91
N PRO A 265 3.28 11.33 -14.74
CA PRO A 265 3.38 10.68 -16.04
C PRO A 265 4.32 11.45 -16.96
N LYS A 266 5.03 10.72 -17.83
CA LYS A 266 5.76 11.29 -18.95
C LYS A 266 4.77 11.88 -19.96
N LYS A 267 5.23 12.74 -20.88
CA LYS A 267 4.37 13.43 -21.86
C LYS A 267 3.50 12.46 -22.68
N ASN A 268 4.06 11.33 -23.08
CA ASN A 268 3.38 10.27 -23.86
C ASN A 268 2.47 9.36 -23.04
N GLU A 269 2.57 9.39 -21.70
CA GLU A 269 1.75 8.60 -20.78
C GLU A 269 0.50 9.37 -20.31
N LYS A 270 0.44 10.69 -20.50
CA LYS A 270 -0.67 11.51 -19.99
C LYS A 270 -2.01 11.02 -20.50
N LEU A 271 -2.97 10.95 -19.57
CA LEU A 271 -4.35 10.63 -19.88
C LEU A 271 -4.91 11.71 -20.79
N LYS A 272 -5.32 11.31 -21.99
CA LYS A 272 -6.02 12.22 -22.91
C LYS A 272 -7.42 12.44 -22.35
N ASN A 273 -7.79 13.70 -22.17
CA ASN A 273 -9.19 14.08 -21.98
C ASN A 273 -9.87 13.79 -23.34
N LYS A 274 -10.58 12.68 -23.46
CA LYS A 274 -11.51 12.42 -24.56
C LYS A 274 -12.92 12.53 -24.02
#